data_0bae8d75893afa5c98fe50413a3609a1
#
_entry.id   0bae8d75893afa5c98fe50413a3609a1
#
_cell.length_a   1.000
_cell.length_b   1.000
_cell.length_c   1.000
_cell.angle_alpha   90.00
_cell.angle_beta   90.00
_cell.angle_gamma   90.00
#
_symmetry.space_group_name_H-M   'P 1'
#
loop_
_entity.id
_entity.type
_entity.pdbx_description
1 polymer ?
#
loop_
_entity_poly.entity_id
_entity_poly.type
_entity_poly.pdbx_seq_one_letter_code
_entity_poly.pdbx_strand_id
1 'polypeptide(L)'
;MDNVIKAPTRNRGIQMMVLSATLVSTSGLIFRSFDNIDVFEIVFFRSLALVSVMSFVIIWFYRYKSLEVVKAIGLWGVLGAAFFAGAQTSFVFALSYTSVANITFTIAVAPFLTAILAKLFLAESIPKSTLIAMLFAAAGVCILFYSNVNFESFVGTLLALTTACCFSCFAVILRKKREIEM
;
A
#
# COMPACT_ATOMS: atom_id res chain seq x y z
N MET A 1 7.94 -17.47 25.33
CA MET A 1 7.36 -16.85 24.14
C MET A 1 8.31 -15.81 23.50
N ASP A 2 9.60 -15.88 23.78
CA ASP A 2 10.53 -14.75 23.58
C ASP A 2 11.46 -14.82 22.35
N ASN A 3 11.10 -15.60 21.32
CA ASN A 3 11.91 -15.69 20.10
C ASN A 3 11.20 -15.28 18.81
N VAL A 4 10.14 -14.49 18.92
CA VAL A 4 9.41 -14.01 17.74
C VAL A 4 9.92 -12.62 17.38
N ILE A 5 10.85 -12.60 16.43
CA ILE A 5 11.31 -11.44 15.65
C ILE A 5 11.79 -10.26 16.51
N LYS A 6 13.03 -10.34 17.00
CA LYS A 6 13.76 -9.14 17.45
C LYS A 6 13.63 -8.06 16.38
N ALA A 7 13.09 -6.91 16.74
CA ALA A 7 12.96 -5.77 15.82
C ALA A 7 14.30 -5.55 15.13
N PRO A 8 14.34 -5.44 13.79
CA PRO A 8 15.59 -5.28 13.07
C PRO A 8 16.28 -4.00 13.54
N THR A 9 17.60 -4.04 13.72
CA THR A 9 18.37 -2.83 14.00
C THR A 9 18.08 -1.78 12.92
N ARG A 10 18.08 -0.50 13.27
CA ARG A 10 17.75 0.62 12.36
C ARG A 10 18.39 0.48 10.98
N ASN A 11 19.66 0.08 10.91
CA ASN A 11 20.37 -0.10 9.65
C ASN A 11 19.82 -1.26 8.80
N ARG A 12 19.47 -2.39 9.44
CA ARG A 12 18.82 -3.51 8.74
C ARG A 12 17.43 -3.14 8.23
N GLY A 13 16.67 -2.36 9.01
CA GLY A 13 15.37 -1.85 8.57
C GLY A 13 15.48 -0.97 7.32
N ILE A 14 16.46 -0.07 7.27
CA ILE A 14 16.73 0.78 6.11
C ILE A 14 17.14 -0.06 4.89
N GLN A 15 18.03 -1.04 5.05
CA GLN A 15 18.45 -1.95 3.98
C GLN A 15 17.27 -2.74 3.40
N MET A 16 16.38 -3.28 4.26
CA MET A 16 15.17 -3.98 3.81
C MET A 16 14.20 -3.05 3.07
N MET A 17 14.06 -1.80 3.50
CA MET A 17 13.24 -0.81 2.80
C MET A 17 13.79 -0.47 1.42
N VAL A 18 15.09 -0.24 1.29
CA VAL A 18 15.75 0.03 0.00
C VAL A 18 15.62 -1.16 -0.93
N LEU A 19 15.85 -2.39 -0.42
CA LEU A 19 15.69 -3.60 -1.22
C LEU A 19 14.25 -3.80 -1.70
N SER A 20 13.27 -3.59 -0.83
CA SER A 20 11.85 -3.69 -1.22
C SER A 20 11.45 -2.63 -2.23
N ALA A 21 11.94 -1.40 -2.09
CA ALA A 21 11.67 -0.32 -3.04
C ALA A 21 12.26 -0.61 -4.43
N THR A 22 13.48 -1.15 -4.51
CA THR A 22 14.09 -1.56 -5.79
C THR A 22 13.33 -2.72 -6.44
N LEU A 23 12.90 -3.72 -5.67
CA LEU A 23 12.08 -4.82 -6.18
C LEU A 23 10.71 -4.35 -6.67
N VAL A 24 10.07 -3.43 -5.96
CA VAL A 24 8.79 -2.85 -6.41
C VAL A 24 8.96 -2.01 -7.67
N SER A 25 10.09 -1.28 -7.81
CA SER A 25 10.38 -0.48 -9.00
C SER A 25 10.48 -1.34 -10.27
N THR A 26 11.02 -2.56 -10.18
CA THR A 26 11.08 -3.48 -11.33
C THR A 26 9.70 -3.98 -11.77
N SER A 27 8.71 -3.98 -10.89
CA SER A 27 7.35 -4.44 -11.23
C SER A 27 6.69 -3.58 -12.33
N GLY A 28 6.98 -2.27 -12.36
CA GLY A 28 6.48 -1.38 -13.41
C GLY A 28 7.07 -1.66 -14.79
N LEU A 29 8.34 -2.09 -14.85
CA LEU A 29 8.99 -2.50 -16.10
C LEU A 29 8.41 -3.83 -16.62
N ILE A 30 8.23 -4.80 -15.71
CA ILE A 30 7.63 -6.09 -16.01
C ILE A 30 6.21 -5.91 -16.54
N PHE A 31 5.42 -5.05 -15.92
CA PHE A 31 4.05 -4.77 -16.38
C PHE A 31 4.01 -4.25 -17.83
N ARG A 32 4.95 -3.38 -18.20
CA ARG A 32 5.07 -2.85 -19.58
C ARG A 32 5.53 -3.89 -20.62
N SER A 33 6.14 -4.98 -20.19
CA SER A 33 6.59 -6.04 -21.09
C SER A 33 5.47 -7.03 -21.45
N PHE A 34 4.32 -6.91 -20.82
CA PHE A 34 3.15 -7.74 -21.11
C PHE A 34 2.26 -7.06 -22.15
N ASP A 35 2.57 -7.31 -23.44
CA ASP A 35 1.68 -6.94 -24.53
C ASP A 35 0.57 -8.00 -24.66
N ASN A 36 -0.71 -7.55 -24.65
CA ASN A 36 -1.92 -8.37 -24.82
C ASN A 36 -2.34 -9.31 -23.67
N ILE A 37 -1.93 -9.06 -22.43
CA ILE A 37 -2.45 -9.79 -21.28
C ILE A 37 -3.60 -9.00 -20.63
N ASP A 38 -4.69 -9.70 -20.28
CA ASP A 38 -5.83 -9.09 -19.62
C ASP A 38 -5.44 -8.62 -18.20
N VAL A 39 -5.90 -7.43 -17.83
CA VAL A 39 -5.66 -6.84 -16.50
C VAL A 39 -6.10 -7.77 -15.37
N PHE A 40 -7.20 -8.50 -15.58
CA PHE A 40 -7.70 -9.46 -14.60
C PHE A 40 -6.74 -10.63 -14.38
N GLU A 41 -6.09 -11.11 -15.43
CA GLU A 41 -5.09 -12.17 -15.31
C GLU A 41 -3.88 -11.70 -14.48
N ILE A 42 -3.42 -10.48 -14.72
CA ILE A 42 -2.32 -9.89 -13.94
C ILE A 42 -2.69 -9.76 -12.46
N VAL A 43 -3.90 -9.26 -12.15
CA VAL A 43 -4.40 -9.17 -10.76
C VAL A 43 -4.45 -10.55 -10.13
N PHE A 44 -4.95 -11.56 -10.85
CA PHE A 44 -5.07 -12.92 -10.37
C PHE A 44 -3.71 -13.54 -10.03
N PHE A 45 -2.77 -13.56 -10.99
CA PHE A 45 -1.45 -14.16 -10.78
C PHE A 45 -0.64 -13.43 -9.71
N ARG A 46 -0.71 -12.10 -9.67
CA ARG A 46 -0.07 -11.29 -8.63
C ARG A 46 -0.63 -11.60 -7.24
N SER A 47 -1.95 -11.70 -7.12
CA SER A 47 -2.61 -12.04 -5.86
C SER A 47 -2.28 -13.46 -5.41
N LEU A 48 -2.26 -14.41 -6.35
CA LEU A 48 -1.88 -15.80 -6.09
C LEU A 48 -0.43 -15.90 -5.58
N ALA A 49 0.49 -15.20 -6.23
CA ALA A 49 1.88 -15.14 -5.81
C ALA A 49 2.02 -14.54 -4.39
N LEU A 50 1.31 -13.45 -4.10
CA LEU A 50 1.33 -12.80 -2.79
C LEU A 50 0.78 -13.73 -1.70
N VAL A 51 -0.36 -14.38 -1.94
CA VAL A 51 -0.95 -15.36 -1.00
C VAL A 51 -0.01 -16.53 -0.78
N SER A 52 0.62 -17.07 -1.84
CA SER A 52 1.56 -18.18 -1.74
C SER A 52 2.77 -17.83 -0.89
N VAL A 53 3.40 -16.66 -1.15
CA VAL A 53 4.56 -16.19 -0.39
C VAL A 53 4.19 -15.93 1.07
N MET A 54 3.07 -15.24 1.33
CA MET A 54 2.62 -14.96 2.70
C MET A 54 2.26 -16.23 3.45
N SER A 55 1.58 -17.18 2.81
CA SER A 55 1.29 -18.49 3.42
C SER A 55 2.57 -19.24 3.76
N PHE A 56 3.55 -19.26 2.84
CA PHE A 56 4.85 -19.90 3.11
C PHE A 56 5.56 -19.24 4.29
N VAL A 57 5.60 -17.91 4.36
CA VAL A 57 6.22 -17.17 5.46
C VAL A 57 5.53 -17.49 6.79
N ILE A 58 4.19 -17.47 6.83
CA ILE A 58 3.43 -17.77 8.05
C ILE A 58 3.69 -19.21 8.50
N ILE A 59 3.65 -20.19 7.60
CA ILE A 59 3.93 -21.59 7.92
C ILE A 59 5.37 -21.77 8.39
N TRP A 60 6.33 -21.11 7.76
CA TRP A 60 7.75 -21.19 8.12
C TRP A 60 8.03 -20.65 9.52
N PHE A 61 7.46 -19.49 9.88
CA PHE A 61 7.71 -18.84 11.16
C PHE A 61 6.86 -19.40 12.30
N TYR A 62 5.57 -19.70 12.05
CA TYR A 62 4.62 -20.08 13.11
C TYR A 62 4.31 -21.58 13.16
N ARG A 63 4.72 -22.37 12.17
CA ARG A 63 4.54 -23.84 12.10
C ARG A 63 3.12 -24.26 12.53
N TYR A 64 3.01 -25.03 13.62
CA TYR A 64 1.73 -25.55 14.11
C TYR A 64 0.77 -24.48 14.66
N LYS A 65 1.24 -23.27 14.95
CA LYS A 65 0.42 -22.17 15.47
C LYS A 65 -0.09 -21.22 14.38
N SER A 66 0.15 -21.51 13.10
CA SER A 66 -0.26 -20.64 11.98
C SER A 66 -1.77 -20.37 11.97
N LEU A 67 -2.61 -21.37 12.28
CA LEU A 67 -4.07 -21.22 12.35
C LEU A 67 -4.52 -20.37 13.54
N GLU A 68 -3.85 -20.44 14.68
CA GLU A 68 -4.14 -19.59 15.84
C GLU A 68 -3.81 -18.12 15.54
N VAL A 69 -2.68 -17.88 14.89
CA VAL A 69 -2.28 -16.52 14.46
C VAL A 69 -3.28 -15.93 13.49
N VAL A 70 -3.73 -16.70 12.50
CA VAL A 70 -4.76 -16.25 11.54
C VAL A 70 -6.09 -15.95 12.25
N LYS A 71 -6.51 -16.79 13.20
CA LYS A 71 -7.73 -16.54 14.00
C LYS A 71 -7.61 -15.32 14.91
N ALA A 72 -6.41 -15.05 15.45
CA ALA A 72 -6.13 -13.89 16.29
C ALA A 72 -6.17 -12.54 15.55
N ILE A 73 -6.13 -12.56 14.21
CA ILE A 73 -6.22 -11.34 13.37
C ILE A 73 -7.51 -10.55 13.65
N GLY A 74 -8.62 -11.26 13.88
CA GLY A 74 -9.91 -10.66 14.20
C GLY A 74 -10.52 -9.80 13.07
N LEU A 75 -11.62 -9.11 13.39
CA LEU A 75 -12.37 -8.30 12.42
C LEU A 75 -11.54 -7.13 11.84
N TRP A 76 -10.71 -6.49 12.66
CA TRP A 76 -9.84 -5.40 12.22
C TRP A 76 -8.81 -5.85 11.19
N GLY A 77 -8.29 -7.07 11.32
CA GLY A 77 -7.38 -7.62 10.34
C GLY A 77 -8.07 -7.95 9.00
N VAL A 78 -9.31 -8.45 9.05
CA VAL A 78 -10.11 -8.72 7.85
C VAL A 78 -10.41 -7.41 7.11
N LEU A 79 -10.80 -6.35 7.83
CA LEU A 79 -11.00 -5.02 7.26
C LEU A 79 -9.69 -4.48 6.64
N GLY A 80 -8.57 -4.62 7.34
CA GLY A 80 -7.26 -4.23 6.81
C GLY A 80 -6.91 -4.99 5.54
N ALA A 81 -7.14 -6.29 5.50
CA ALA A 81 -6.91 -7.12 4.31
C ALA A 81 -7.80 -6.71 3.13
N ALA A 82 -9.07 -6.37 3.38
CA ALA A 82 -9.99 -5.88 2.36
C ALA A 82 -9.52 -4.54 1.75
N PHE A 83 -9.09 -3.59 2.59
CA PHE A 83 -8.51 -2.34 2.10
C PHE A 83 -7.20 -2.55 1.34
N PHE A 84 -6.35 -3.46 1.81
CA PHE A 84 -5.11 -3.79 1.10
C PHE A 84 -5.38 -4.43 -0.25
N ALA A 85 -6.33 -5.37 -0.33
CA ALA A 85 -6.76 -5.98 -1.58
C ALA A 85 -7.34 -4.93 -2.55
N GLY A 86 -8.18 -4.03 -2.05
CA GLY A 86 -8.71 -2.90 -2.83
C GLY A 86 -7.61 -1.99 -3.38
N ALA A 87 -6.61 -1.65 -2.56
CA ALA A 87 -5.46 -0.87 -2.99
C ALA A 87 -4.67 -1.58 -4.10
N GLN A 88 -4.40 -2.87 -3.94
CA GLN A 88 -3.64 -3.66 -4.92
C GLN A 88 -4.37 -3.79 -6.25
N THR A 89 -5.67 -4.04 -6.22
CA THR A 89 -6.51 -4.15 -7.41
C THR A 89 -6.60 -2.80 -8.15
N SER A 90 -6.93 -1.72 -7.44
CA SER A 90 -7.01 -0.37 -8.02
C SER A 90 -5.68 0.09 -8.62
N PHE A 91 -4.55 -0.30 -8.02
CA PHE A 91 -3.22 0.00 -8.55
C PHE A 91 -2.99 -0.64 -9.92
N VAL A 92 -3.32 -1.94 -10.07
CA VAL A 92 -3.12 -2.65 -11.33
C VAL A 92 -4.04 -2.09 -12.42
N PHE A 93 -5.31 -1.80 -12.08
CA PHE A 93 -6.20 -1.13 -13.02
C PHE A 93 -5.71 0.27 -13.41
N ALA A 94 -5.17 1.05 -12.47
CA ALA A 94 -4.59 2.36 -12.79
C ALA A 94 -3.47 2.26 -13.83
N LEU A 95 -2.64 1.21 -13.77
CA LEU A 95 -1.56 0.98 -14.74
C LEU A 95 -2.05 0.80 -16.19
N SER A 96 -3.29 0.35 -16.38
CA SER A 96 -3.88 0.18 -17.71
C SER A 96 -4.42 1.48 -18.31
N TYR A 97 -4.72 2.47 -17.46
CA TYR A 97 -5.34 3.74 -17.90
C TYR A 97 -4.38 4.93 -17.89
N THR A 98 -3.24 4.83 -17.19
CA THR A 98 -2.30 5.95 -17.08
C THR A 98 -0.85 5.50 -16.94
N SER A 99 0.08 6.44 -17.03
CA SER A 99 1.51 6.14 -16.90
C SER A 99 1.92 5.79 -15.47
N VAL A 100 2.94 4.94 -15.32
CA VAL A 100 3.53 4.59 -14.02
C VAL A 100 3.96 5.84 -13.24
N ALA A 101 4.50 6.84 -13.95
CA ALA A 101 4.90 8.10 -13.32
C ALA A 101 3.71 8.82 -12.67
N ASN A 102 2.59 8.97 -13.42
CA ASN A 102 1.37 9.61 -12.92
C ASN A 102 0.81 8.89 -11.69
N ILE A 103 0.78 7.55 -11.71
CA ILE A 103 0.35 6.73 -10.58
C ILE A 103 1.25 6.96 -9.36
N THR A 104 2.57 6.92 -9.56
CA THR A 104 3.55 7.06 -8.47
C THR A 104 3.43 8.42 -7.79
N PHE A 105 3.30 9.49 -8.56
CA PHE A 105 3.07 10.83 -8.03
C PHE A 105 1.74 10.94 -7.28
N THR A 106 0.67 10.34 -7.80
CA THR A 106 -0.63 10.36 -7.14
C THR A 106 -0.60 9.58 -5.82
N ILE A 107 0.04 8.41 -5.79
CA ILE A 107 0.18 7.60 -4.57
C ILE A 107 1.07 8.29 -3.53
N ALA A 108 1.98 9.17 -3.93
CA ALA A 108 2.79 9.96 -2.99
C ALA A 108 1.95 10.83 -2.02
N VAL A 109 0.66 11.02 -2.30
CA VAL A 109 -0.32 11.62 -1.37
C VAL A 109 -0.70 10.68 -0.22
N ALA A 110 -0.49 9.37 -0.32
CA ALA A 110 -0.91 8.40 0.69
C ALA A 110 -0.41 8.68 2.11
N PRO A 111 0.85 9.10 2.36
CA PRO A 111 1.29 9.47 3.71
C PRO A 111 0.48 10.61 4.34
N PHE A 112 0.02 11.56 3.51
CA PHE A 112 -0.79 12.69 3.96
C PHE A 112 -2.21 12.25 4.31
N LEU A 113 -2.83 11.43 3.45
CA LEU A 113 -4.12 10.80 3.75
C LEU A 113 -4.03 9.98 5.03
N THR A 114 -2.95 9.21 5.20
CA THR A 114 -2.70 8.45 6.44
C THR A 114 -2.62 9.36 7.67
N ALA A 115 -1.94 10.50 7.58
CA ALA A 115 -1.84 11.45 8.68
C ALA A 115 -3.20 12.07 9.04
N ILE A 116 -4.03 12.42 8.04
CA ILE A 116 -5.39 12.93 8.25
C ILE A 116 -6.25 11.86 8.93
N LEU A 117 -6.24 10.64 8.41
CA LEU A 117 -7.00 9.53 8.99
C LEU A 117 -6.51 9.18 10.40
N ALA A 118 -5.19 9.20 10.66
CA ALA A 118 -4.63 8.98 11.98
C ALA A 118 -5.10 10.06 12.96
N LYS A 119 -5.16 11.33 12.55
CA LYS A 119 -5.75 12.39 13.38
C LYS A 119 -7.21 12.15 13.69
N LEU A 120 -8.02 11.70 12.73
CA LEU A 120 -9.45 11.47 12.90
C LEU A 120 -9.76 10.24 13.75
N PHE A 121 -9.03 9.14 13.57
CA PHE A 121 -9.33 7.84 14.20
C PHE A 121 -8.46 7.50 15.41
N LEU A 122 -7.26 8.07 15.52
CA LEU A 122 -6.33 7.85 16.63
C LEU A 122 -6.14 9.11 17.50
N ALA A 123 -6.74 10.25 17.12
CA ALA A 123 -6.58 11.56 17.79
C ALA A 123 -5.10 12.03 17.86
N GLU A 124 -4.24 11.55 16.95
CA GLU A 124 -2.85 12.00 16.87
C GLU A 124 -2.75 13.45 16.39
N SER A 125 -1.82 14.23 16.96
CA SER A 125 -1.57 15.61 16.51
C SER A 125 -0.68 15.59 15.24
N ILE A 126 -1.13 16.31 14.20
CA ILE A 126 -0.31 16.48 12.98
C ILE A 126 0.69 17.62 13.22
N PRO A 127 2.01 17.38 13.11
CA PRO A 127 3.00 18.44 13.23
C PRO A 127 2.87 19.43 12.07
N LYS A 128 3.16 20.72 12.33
CA LYS A 128 3.06 21.81 11.34
C LYS A 128 3.90 21.56 10.07
N SER A 129 5.05 20.92 10.22
CA SER A 129 5.90 20.51 9.09
C SER A 129 5.20 19.55 8.14
N THR A 130 4.44 18.60 8.67
CA THR A 130 3.64 17.66 7.88
C THR A 130 2.52 18.39 7.13
N LEU A 131 1.87 19.37 7.77
CA LEU A 131 0.82 20.16 7.11
C LEU A 131 1.36 20.94 5.92
N ILE A 132 2.53 21.56 6.05
CA ILE A 132 3.20 22.30 4.95
C ILE A 132 3.52 21.32 3.81
N ALA A 133 4.10 20.16 4.12
CA ALA A 133 4.40 19.14 3.12
C ALA A 133 3.14 18.64 2.39
N MET A 134 2.00 18.52 3.10
CA MET A 134 0.70 18.19 2.53
C MET A 134 0.24 19.21 1.48
N LEU A 135 0.40 20.50 1.77
CA LEU A 135 0.04 21.57 0.83
C LEU A 135 0.88 21.49 -0.46
N PHE A 136 2.19 21.27 -0.34
CA PHE A 136 3.04 21.11 -1.52
C PHE A 136 2.69 19.85 -2.33
N ALA A 137 2.40 18.73 -1.69
CA ALA A 137 1.97 17.52 -2.38
C ALA A 137 0.62 17.69 -3.06
N ALA A 138 -0.34 18.35 -2.41
CA ALA A 138 -1.65 18.66 -3.01
C ALA A 138 -1.49 19.55 -4.25
N ALA A 139 -0.64 20.58 -4.19
CA ALA A 139 -0.33 21.45 -5.34
C ALA A 139 0.28 20.62 -6.49
N GLY A 140 1.22 19.70 -6.22
CA GLY A 140 1.80 18.81 -7.22
C GLY A 140 0.76 17.94 -7.92
N VAL A 141 -0.16 17.36 -7.16
CA VAL A 141 -1.27 16.55 -7.71
C VAL A 141 -2.22 17.41 -8.55
N CYS A 142 -2.54 18.63 -8.11
CA CYS A 142 -3.37 19.56 -8.89
C CYS A 142 -2.72 19.90 -10.23
N ILE A 143 -1.41 20.14 -10.28
CA ILE A 143 -0.68 20.40 -11.52
C ILE A 143 -0.75 19.19 -12.47
N LEU A 144 -0.59 17.97 -11.95
CA LEU A 144 -0.72 16.74 -12.73
C LEU A 144 -2.13 16.55 -13.32
N PHE A 145 -3.16 16.84 -12.54
CA PHE A 145 -4.54 16.79 -13.04
C PHE A 145 -4.78 17.81 -14.16
N TYR A 146 -4.24 19.02 -14.03
CA TYR A 146 -4.37 20.05 -15.05
C TYR A 146 -3.65 19.70 -16.36
N SER A 147 -2.52 19.01 -16.27
CA SER A 147 -1.70 18.58 -17.41
C SER A 147 -2.29 17.39 -18.19
N ASN A 148 -3.11 16.55 -17.54
CA ASN A 148 -3.65 15.31 -18.11
C ASN A 148 -5.15 15.46 -18.45
N VAL A 149 -5.46 16.11 -19.57
CA VAL A 149 -6.84 16.42 -19.99
C VAL A 149 -7.55 15.24 -20.67
N ASN A 150 -6.87 14.13 -20.96
CA ASN A 150 -7.46 12.96 -21.58
C ASN A 150 -8.28 12.15 -20.58
N PHE A 151 -9.50 11.71 -20.98
CA PHE A 151 -10.42 10.95 -20.15
C PHE A 151 -9.81 9.66 -19.57
N GLU A 152 -9.04 8.91 -20.35
CA GLU A 152 -8.36 7.69 -19.88
C GLU A 152 -7.35 7.99 -18.77
N SER A 153 -6.56 9.03 -18.92
CA SER A 153 -5.60 9.47 -17.89
C SER A 153 -6.31 9.93 -16.61
N PHE A 154 -7.50 10.54 -16.74
CA PHE A 154 -8.32 10.94 -15.60
C PHE A 154 -8.83 9.72 -14.81
N VAL A 155 -9.35 8.69 -15.50
CA VAL A 155 -9.78 7.43 -14.86
C VAL A 155 -8.62 6.76 -14.14
N GLY A 156 -7.45 6.66 -14.78
CA GLY A 156 -6.24 6.12 -14.18
C GLY A 156 -5.81 6.86 -12.93
N THR A 157 -5.92 8.19 -12.93
CA THR A 157 -5.58 9.01 -11.75
C THR A 157 -6.59 8.85 -10.62
N LEU A 158 -7.88 8.71 -10.92
CA LEU A 158 -8.90 8.37 -9.91
C LEU A 158 -8.63 7.01 -9.27
N LEU A 159 -8.27 6.00 -10.06
CA LEU A 159 -7.89 4.68 -9.55
C LEU A 159 -6.63 4.73 -8.68
N ALA A 160 -5.64 5.54 -9.06
CA ALA A 160 -4.44 5.77 -8.27
C ALA A 160 -4.77 6.47 -6.93
N LEU A 161 -5.70 7.43 -6.93
CA LEU A 161 -6.17 8.08 -5.71
C LEU A 161 -6.94 7.09 -4.81
N THR A 162 -7.77 6.22 -5.39
CA THR A 162 -8.45 5.13 -4.67
C THR A 162 -7.43 4.21 -4.03
N THR A 163 -6.35 3.86 -4.74
CA THR A 163 -5.23 3.09 -4.21
C THR A 163 -4.62 3.79 -2.98
N ALA A 164 -4.33 5.08 -3.07
CA ALA A 164 -3.78 5.87 -1.97
C ALA A 164 -4.71 5.91 -0.75
N CYS A 165 -6.02 6.09 -0.95
CA CYS A 165 -7.03 6.07 0.10
C CYS A 165 -7.12 4.70 0.79
N CYS A 166 -7.25 3.63 0.02
CA CYS A 166 -7.32 2.28 0.56
C CYS A 166 -6.05 1.90 1.33
N PHE A 167 -4.88 2.23 0.79
CA PHE A 167 -3.60 1.99 1.46
C PHE A 167 -3.48 2.79 2.76
N SER A 168 -3.96 4.03 2.79
CA SER A 168 -3.97 4.87 3.98
C SER A 168 -4.89 4.31 5.07
N CYS A 169 -6.08 3.82 4.71
CA CYS A 169 -6.99 3.14 5.64
C CYS A 169 -6.35 1.88 6.22
N PHE A 170 -5.72 1.06 5.37
CA PHE A 170 -4.97 -0.11 5.81
C PHE A 170 -3.86 0.25 6.82
N ALA A 171 -3.06 1.27 6.53
CA ALA A 171 -1.98 1.72 7.41
C ALA A 171 -2.48 2.19 8.78
N VAL A 172 -3.61 2.91 8.82
CA VAL A 172 -4.23 3.38 10.07
C VAL A 172 -4.80 2.22 10.88
N ILE A 173 -5.43 1.23 10.23
CA ILE A 173 -5.92 0.01 10.90
C ILE A 173 -4.78 -0.75 11.56
N LEU A 174 -3.64 -0.92 10.88
CA LEU A 174 -2.46 -1.57 11.44
C LEU A 174 -1.91 -0.82 12.66
N ARG A 175 -1.86 0.53 12.61
CA ARG A 175 -1.42 1.36 13.73
C ARG A 175 -2.34 1.19 14.94
N LYS A 176 -3.64 1.28 14.73
CA LYS A 176 -4.64 1.12 15.79
C LYS A 176 -4.53 -0.23 16.51
N LYS A 177 -4.32 -1.30 15.75
CA LYS A 177 -4.16 -2.63 16.36
C LYS A 177 -2.89 -2.72 17.20
N ARG A 178 -1.78 -2.13 16.76
CA ARG A 178 -0.53 -2.11 17.52
C ARG A 178 -0.65 -1.36 18.86
N GLU A 179 -1.46 -0.32 18.94
CA GLU A 179 -1.72 0.41 20.19
C GLU A 179 -2.57 -0.38 21.18
N ILE A 180 -3.43 -1.29 20.70
CA ILE A 180 -4.30 -2.11 21.55
C ILE A 180 -3.53 -3.32 22.13
N GLU A 181 -2.48 -3.78 21.45
CA GLU A 181 -1.66 -4.94 21.87
C GLU A 181 -0.46 -4.56 22.75
N MET A 182 -0.20 -3.28 23.00
CA MET A 182 0.80 -2.77 23.97
C MET A 182 0.15 -2.37 25.29
#